data_f050bf254f375ff1ec70e8bf39e99ad0
#
_entry.id   f050bf254f375ff1ec70e8bf39e99ad0
#
_cell.length_a   1.000
_cell.length_b   1.000
_cell.length_c   1.000
_cell.angle_alpha   90.00
_cell.angle_beta   90.00
_cell.angle_gamma   90.00
#
_symmetry.space_group_name_H-M   'P 1'
#
loop_
_entity.id
_entity.type
_entity.pdbx_description
1 polymer ?
#
loop_
_entity_poly.entity_id
_entity_poly.type
_entity_poly.pdbx_seq_one_letter_code
_entity_poly.pdbx_strand_id
1 'polypeptide(L)'
;VHYVNLDNRTDRREYMEEQFDYWKLPSTRISGSKFLASNITDWISDYIVGTVTGVPAYAIGNAVTHLEFMKKWINTSDDEYLLLMEDDYDLNLFEYWNFDWEYLMSRLPYDWDCVQLGFESTEFIPFFLHPKLRHSYFGPVLLQRHYVEKILSLHCYKDKYRLNCQTSI
;
A
#
# COMPACT_ATOMS: atom_id res chain seq x y z
N VAL A 1 -7.05 -8.61 -4.16
CA VAL A 1 -6.85 -7.23 -3.68
C VAL A 1 -6.77 -7.25 -2.17
N HIS A 2 -5.89 -6.40 -1.60
CA HIS A 2 -5.79 -6.22 -0.15
C HIS A 2 -5.95 -4.74 0.20
N TYR A 3 -6.71 -4.44 1.26
CA TYR A 3 -6.89 -3.05 1.69
C TYR A 3 -6.71 -2.90 3.21
N VAL A 4 -6.05 -1.80 3.60
CA VAL A 4 -5.82 -1.45 5.01
C VAL A 4 -6.97 -0.60 5.52
N ASN A 5 -7.54 -1.00 6.66
CA ASN A 5 -8.62 -0.26 7.31
C ASN A 5 -8.50 -0.36 8.84
N LEU A 6 -8.79 0.72 9.54
CA LEU A 6 -8.87 0.74 11.01
C LEU A 6 -10.18 0.09 11.48
N ASP A 7 -10.12 -0.70 12.56
CA ASP A 7 -11.28 -1.46 13.05
C ASP A 7 -12.47 -0.57 13.46
N ASN A 8 -12.21 0.65 13.91
CA ASN A 8 -13.23 1.63 14.27
C ASN A 8 -13.77 2.43 13.08
N ARG A 9 -13.23 2.25 11.87
CA ARG A 9 -13.70 2.91 10.65
C ARG A 9 -14.59 1.95 9.85
N THR A 10 -15.70 1.55 10.49
CA THR A 10 -16.72 0.69 9.85
C THR A 10 -17.38 1.34 8.65
N ASP A 11 -17.53 2.67 8.69
CA ASP A 11 -18.02 3.50 7.59
C ASP A 11 -17.19 3.31 6.30
N ARG A 12 -15.87 3.43 6.42
CA ARG A 12 -14.95 3.23 5.28
C ARG A 12 -14.89 1.78 4.84
N ARG A 13 -14.94 0.84 5.80
CA ARG A 13 -14.96 -0.59 5.48
C ARG A 13 -16.16 -0.95 4.63
N GLU A 14 -17.37 -0.56 5.05
CA GLU A 14 -18.61 -0.82 4.32
C GLU A 14 -18.54 -0.21 2.92
N TYR A 15 -18.08 1.04 2.80
CA TYR A 15 -17.89 1.70 1.51
C TYR A 15 -16.94 0.94 0.58
N MET A 16 -15.80 0.45 1.07
CA MET A 16 -14.86 -0.32 0.27
C MET A 16 -15.43 -1.69 -0.13
N GLU A 17 -16.08 -2.39 0.81
CA GLU A 17 -16.70 -3.70 0.55
C GLU A 17 -17.80 -3.60 -0.50
N GLU A 18 -18.65 -2.57 -0.46
CA GLU A 18 -19.66 -2.28 -1.50
C GLU A 18 -19.01 -2.08 -2.88
N GLN A 19 -17.92 -1.33 -2.97
CA GLN A 19 -17.20 -1.13 -4.22
C GLN A 19 -16.59 -2.45 -4.74
N PHE A 20 -15.94 -3.23 -3.88
CA PHE A 20 -15.38 -4.53 -4.28
C PHE A 20 -16.46 -5.49 -4.77
N ASP A 21 -17.62 -5.50 -4.13
CA ASP A 21 -18.77 -6.30 -4.57
C ASP A 21 -19.30 -5.85 -5.91
N TYR A 22 -19.42 -4.54 -6.14
CA TYR A 22 -19.86 -3.97 -7.41
C TYR A 22 -18.92 -4.38 -8.56
N TRP A 23 -17.62 -4.22 -8.36
CA TRP A 23 -16.60 -4.53 -9.36
C TRP A 23 -16.23 -6.02 -9.43
N LYS A 24 -16.83 -6.88 -8.60
CA LYS A 24 -16.52 -8.32 -8.49
C LYS A 24 -15.04 -8.59 -8.22
N LEU A 25 -14.41 -7.76 -7.39
CA LEU A 25 -13.01 -7.87 -7.01
C LEU A 25 -12.89 -8.64 -5.69
N PRO A 26 -12.30 -9.84 -5.70
CA PRO A 26 -12.00 -10.54 -4.44
C PRO A 26 -11.08 -9.70 -3.57
N SER A 27 -11.50 -9.39 -2.35
CA SER A 27 -10.76 -8.53 -1.45
C SER A 27 -10.49 -9.19 -0.10
N THR A 28 -9.41 -8.74 0.55
CA THR A 28 -9.06 -9.15 1.91
C THR A 28 -8.69 -7.90 2.72
N ARG A 29 -9.40 -7.71 3.82
CA ARG A 29 -9.14 -6.61 4.74
C ARG A 29 -7.91 -6.87 5.60
N ILE A 30 -7.11 -5.84 5.81
CA ILE A 30 -5.97 -5.78 6.72
C ILE A 30 -6.33 -4.80 7.85
N SER A 31 -6.33 -5.27 9.10
CA SER A 31 -6.53 -4.35 10.24
C SER A 31 -5.29 -3.51 10.48
N GLY A 32 -5.44 -2.18 10.41
CA GLY A 32 -4.40 -1.20 10.79
C GLY A 32 -4.41 -0.84 12.28
N SER A 33 -5.35 -1.40 13.06
CA SER A 33 -5.61 -0.95 14.45
C SER A 33 -4.53 -1.35 15.46
N LYS A 34 -3.62 -2.24 15.10
CA LYS A 34 -2.50 -2.65 15.95
C LYS A 34 -1.48 -1.52 16.16
N PHE A 35 -1.26 -0.67 15.17
CA PHE A 35 -0.21 0.34 15.14
C PHE A 35 -0.75 1.77 15.14
N LEU A 36 -1.69 2.05 16.04
CA LEU A 36 -2.31 3.36 16.16
C LEU A 36 -1.32 4.41 16.70
N ALA A 37 -1.43 5.63 16.18
CA ALA A 37 -0.66 6.78 16.65
C ALA A 37 -0.91 7.11 18.14
N SER A 38 -2.15 6.87 18.60
CA SER A 38 -2.57 7.14 20.00
C SER A 38 -1.86 6.29 21.04
N ASN A 39 -1.35 5.12 20.65
CA ASN A 39 -0.63 4.19 21.53
C ASN A 39 0.77 3.84 21.00
N ILE A 40 1.38 4.76 20.26
CA ILE A 40 2.69 4.52 19.63
C ILE A 40 3.78 4.12 20.62
N THR A 41 3.74 4.63 21.85
CA THR A 41 4.70 4.29 22.92
C THR A 41 4.65 2.82 23.34
N ASP A 42 3.50 2.17 23.13
CA ASP A 42 3.28 0.80 23.56
C ASP A 42 3.91 -0.22 22.59
N TRP A 43 4.10 0.15 21.34
CA TRP A 43 4.55 -0.77 20.30
C TRP A 43 5.81 -0.33 19.56
N ILE A 44 6.16 0.96 19.52
CA ILE A 44 7.25 1.45 18.66
C ILE A 44 8.59 0.79 18.98
N SER A 45 8.91 0.57 20.25
CA SER A 45 10.17 -0.06 20.68
C SER A 45 10.27 -1.51 20.26
N ASP A 46 9.15 -2.20 20.08
CA ASP A 46 9.10 -3.61 19.68
C ASP A 46 9.24 -3.80 18.18
N TYR A 47 8.80 -2.80 17.40
CA TYR A 47 8.75 -2.91 15.94
C TYR A 47 9.78 -2.04 15.21
N ILE A 48 10.30 -0.99 15.83
CA ILE A 48 11.20 -0.04 15.17
C ILE A 48 12.61 -0.10 15.75
N VAL A 49 13.60 -0.10 14.85
CA VAL A 49 15.02 0.04 15.18
C VAL A 49 15.46 1.48 15.00
N GLY A 50 16.03 2.05 16.06
CA GLY A 50 16.54 3.42 16.05
C GLY A 50 15.44 4.45 16.31
N THR A 51 15.76 5.72 16.03
CA THR A 51 14.85 6.84 16.25
C THR A 51 14.32 7.31 14.90
N VAL A 52 13.00 7.41 14.79
CA VAL A 52 12.34 8.04 13.64
C VAL A 52 12.01 9.47 14.01
N THR A 53 12.63 10.44 13.34
CA THR A 53 12.43 11.87 13.60
C THR A 53 11.77 12.53 12.40
N GLY A 54 10.89 13.51 12.66
CA GLY A 54 10.26 14.30 11.60
C GLY A 54 9.15 13.57 10.84
N VAL A 55 8.76 12.36 11.28
CA VAL A 55 7.66 11.59 10.69
C VAL A 55 6.49 11.54 11.68
N PRO A 56 5.28 11.90 11.28
CA PRO A 56 4.11 11.79 12.14
C PRO A 56 3.85 10.35 12.61
N ALA A 57 3.36 10.18 13.84
CA ALA A 57 3.10 8.87 14.44
C ALA A 57 2.16 7.99 13.59
N TYR A 58 1.13 8.58 12.98
CA TYR A 58 0.22 7.84 12.11
C TYR A 58 0.92 7.28 10.86
N ALA A 59 1.86 8.02 10.29
CA ALA A 59 2.61 7.55 9.11
C ALA A 59 3.58 6.40 9.46
N ILE A 60 4.15 6.42 10.68
CA ILE A 60 4.94 5.31 11.20
C ILE A 60 4.06 4.07 11.35
N GLY A 61 2.89 4.21 11.95
CA GLY A 61 1.93 3.10 12.15
C GLY A 61 1.46 2.51 10.82
N ASN A 62 1.16 3.38 9.84
CA ASN A 62 0.78 2.95 8.50
C ASN A 62 1.90 2.14 7.82
N ALA A 63 3.13 2.68 7.83
CA ALA A 63 4.29 1.99 7.23
C ALA A 63 4.53 0.62 7.89
N VAL A 64 4.45 0.51 9.22
CA VAL A 64 4.61 -0.77 9.92
C VAL A 64 3.48 -1.74 9.56
N THR A 65 2.24 -1.27 9.45
CA THR A 65 1.09 -2.10 9.02
C THR A 65 1.35 -2.72 7.65
N HIS A 66 1.80 -1.92 6.70
CA HIS A 66 2.12 -2.39 5.35
C HIS A 66 3.27 -3.39 5.34
N LEU A 67 4.35 -3.12 6.06
CA LEU A 67 5.52 -4.02 6.13
C LEU A 67 5.18 -5.35 6.81
N GLU A 68 4.42 -5.35 7.89
CA GLU A 68 3.94 -6.57 8.56
C GLU A 68 3.05 -7.40 7.63
N PHE A 69 2.15 -6.72 6.89
CA PHE A 69 1.33 -7.40 5.91
C PHE A 69 2.16 -7.99 4.76
N MET A 70 3.07 -7.22 4.16
CA MET A 70 3.96 -7.70 3.10
C MET A 70 4.79 -8.90 3.57
N LYS A 71 5.33 -8.86 4.79
CA LYS A 71 6.05 -9.98 5.40
C LYS A 71 5.17 -11.23 5.55
N LYS A 72 3.91 -11.05 5.97
CA LYS A 72 2.95 -12.14 6.04
C LYS A 72 2.65 -12.70 4.64
N TRP A 73 2.34 -11.80 3.69
CA TRP A 73 1.95 -12.19 2.33
C TRP A 73 3.04 -13.00 1.62
N ILE A 74 4.30 -12.58 1.69
CA ILE A 74 5.45 -13.33 1.13
C ILE A 74 5.54 -14.76 1.68
N ASN A 75 5.20 -14.94 2.97
CA ASN A 75 5.31 -16.26 3.63
C ASN A 75 4.06 -17.14 3.48
N THR A 76 2.93 -16.59 3.04
CA THR A 76 1.64 -17.32 3.03
C THR A 76 0.94 -17.38 1.67
N SER A 77 1.45 -16.67 0.67
CA SER A 77 0.91 -16.65 -0.69
C SER A 77 2.02 -16.96 -1.70
N ASP A 78 1.68 -17.66 -2.76
CA ASP A 78 2.52 -17.88 -3.93
C ASP A 78 2.18 -16.94 -5.10
N ASP A 79 1.28 -15.96 -4.88
CA ASP A 79 0.87 -15.00 -5.89
C ASP A 79 2.06 -14.18 -6.39
N GLU A 80 2.09 -13.91 -7.69
CA GLU A 80 3.13 -13.10 -8.34
C GLU A 80 2.95 -11.61 -8.09
N TYR A 81 1.69 -11.17 -7.93
CA TYR A 81 1.33 -9.76 -7.80
C TYR A 81 0.55 -9.50 -6.52
N LEU A 82 0.83 -8.37 -5.88
CA LEU A 82 0.10 -7.84 -4.75
C LEU A 82 -0.54 -6.51 -5.13
N LEU A 83 -1.87 -6.44 -5.18
CA LEU A 83 -2.60 -5.17 -5.25
C LEU A 83 -2.96 -4.73 -3.83
N LEU A 84 -2.39 -3.62 -3.40
CA LEU A 84 -2.52 -3.07 -2.05
C LEU A 84 -3.06 -1.64 -2.10
N MET A 85 -3.99 -1.30 -1.21
CA MET A 85 -4.59 0.03 -1.11
C MET A 85 -5.01 0.38 0.33
N GLU A 86 -5.38 1.63 0.54
CA GLU A 86 -6.01 2.11 1.78
C GLU A 86 -7.54 2.17 1.65
N ASP A 87 -8.25 2.47 2.75
CA ASP A 87 -9.71 2.41 2.84
C ASP A 87 -10.42 3.71 2.43
N ASP A 88 -9.73 4.63 1.80
CA ASP A 88 -10.25 5.92 1.35
C ASP A 88 -10.17 6.12 -0.17
N TYR A 89 -10.04 5.02 -0.91
CA TYR A 89 -9.98 5.06 -2.35
C TYR A 89 -11.34 4.87 -3.01
N ASP A 90 -11.60 5.64 -4.08
CA ASP A 90 -12.83 5.55 -4.87
C ASP A 90 -12.59 4.75 -6.16
N LEU A 91 -13.12 3.52 -6.22
CA LEU A 91 -13.00 2.64 -7.38
C LEU A 91 -13.94 3.01 -8.53
N ASN A 92 -14.87 3.95 -8.36
CA ASN A 92 -15.75 4.39 -9.45
C ASN A 92 -14.96 5.02 -10.60
N LEU A 93 -13.73 5.46 -10.35
CA LEU A 93 -12.84 5.95 -11.39
C LEU A 93 -12.44 4.87 -12.41
N PHE A 94 -12.62 3.59 -12.10
CA PHE A 94 -12.35 2.48 -13.03
C PHE A 94 -13.23 2.52 -14.27
N GLU A 95 -14.42 3.09 -14.19
CA GLU A 95 -15.29 3.30 -15.36
C GLU A 95 -14.64 4.14 -16.46
N TYR A 96 -13.70 4.99 -16.10
CA TYR A 96 -12.99 5.87 -17.04
C TYR A 96 -11.69 5.27 -17.58
N TRP A 97 -11.32 4.07 -17.11
CA TRP A 97 -10.16 3.39 -17.67
C TRP A 97 -10.51 2.79 -19.01
N ASN A 98 -9.75 3.18 -20.05
CA ASN A 98 -9.91 2.70 -21.41
C ASN A 98 -8.96 1.53 -21.73
N PHE A 99 -8.55 0.79 -20.73
CA PHE A 99 -7.66 -0.36 -20.83
C PHE A 99 -8.09 -1.46 -19.87
N ASP A 100 -7.78 -2.68 -20.22
CA ASP A 100 -7.91 -3.86 -19.38
C ASP A 100 -6.56 -4.31 -18.80
N TRP A 101 -6.59 -5.38 -18.04
CA TRP A 101 -5.41 -5.96 -17.42
C TRP A 101 -4.35 -6.39 -18.44
N GLU A 102 -4.75 -7.05 -19.53
CA GLU A 102 -3.84 -7.57 -20.56
C GLU A 102 -3.14 -6.41 -21.26
N TYR A 103 -3.87 -5.36 -21.58
CA TYR A 103 -3.29 -4.16 -22.17
C TYR A 103 -2.30 -3.49 -21.23
N LEU A 104 -2.66 -3.28 -19.94
CA LEU A 104 -1.76 -2.71 -18.96
C LEU A 104 -0.45 -3.51 -18.89
N MET A 105 -0.54 -4.82 -18.67
CA MET A 105 0.63 -5.69 -18.54
C MET A 105 1.51 -5.68 -19.79
N SER A 106 0.92 -5.59 -20.98
CA SER A 106 1.66 -5.53 -22.25
C SER A 106 2.45 -4.22 -22.45
N ARG A 107 2.11 -3.18 -21.69
CA ARG A 107 2.75 -1.85 -21.78
C ARG A 107 3.80 -1.60 -20.70
N LEU A 108 3.84 -2.43 -19.66
CA LEU A 108 4.83 -2.29 -18.61
C LEU A 108 6.22 -2.69 -19.12
N PRO A 109 7.29 -2.01 -18.68
CA PRO A 109 8.66 -2.45 -18.93
C PRO A 109 8.84 -3.88 -18.38
N TYR A 110 9.73 -4.65 -19.02
CA TYR A 110 9.98 -6.05 -18.60
C TYR A 110 10.37 -6.19 -17.11
N ASP A 111 11.08 -5.21 -16.60
CA ASP A 111 11.66 -5.17 -15.24
C ASP A 111 10.93 -4.22 -14.29
N TRP A 112 9.63 -3.99 -14.50
CA TRP A 112 8.88 -3.12 -13.61
C TRP A 112 8.81 -3.66 -12.17
N ASP A 113 8.96 -2.80 -11.21
CA ASP A 113 8.90 -3.10 -9.78
C ASP A 113 7.48 -2.92 -9.21
N CYS A 114 6.87 -1.77 -9.49
CA CYS A 114 5.52 -1.43 -9.02
C CYS A 114 4.81 -0.49 -9.99
N VAL A 115 3.49 -0.53 -9.98
CA VAL A 115 2.62 0.39 -10.72
C VAL A 115 1.67 1.06 -9.74
N GLN A 116 1.70 2.38 -9.68
CA GLN A 116 0.73 3.16 -8.95
C GLN A 116 -0.48 3.38 -9.85
N LEU A 117 -1.63 2.80 -9.46
CA LEU A 117 -2.86 2.81 -10.26
C LEU A 117 -3.75 4.02 -9.97
N GLY A 118 -3.46 4.75 -8.90
CA GLY A 118 -4.16 5.97 -8.56
C GLY A 118 -3.30 6.89 -7.71
N PHE A 119 -3.59 8.17 -7.78
CA PHE A 119 -2.91 9.18 -6.97
C PHE A 119 -3.81 10.40 -6.83
N GLU A 120 -3.60 11.16 -5.79
CA GLU A 120 -4.18 12.48 -5.60
C GLU A 120 -3.08 13.53 -5.80
N SER A 121 -3.36 14.55 -6.60
CA SER A 121 -2.43 15.65 -6.84
C SER A 121 -3.17 16.95 -7.10
N THR A 122 -2.62 18.06 -6.61
CA THR A 122 -3.04 19.41 -6.95
C THR A 122 -2.45 19.89 -8.28
N GLU A 123 -1.48 19.17 -8.84
CA GLU A 123 -0.85 19.46 -10.11
C GLU A 123 -1.49 18.62 -11.23
N PHE A 124 -1.46 19.16 -12.45
CA PHE A 124 -1.89 18.38 -13.61
C PHE A 124 -0.91 17.25 -13.87
N ILE A 125 -1.38 16.02 -13.78
CA ILE A 125 -0.62 14.82 -14.12
C ILE A 125 -1.28 14.17 -15.34
N PRO A 126 -0.54 13.91 -16.41
CA PRO A 126 -1.10 13.25 -17.58
C PRO A 126 -1.59 11.83 -17.27
N PHE A 127 -2.77 11.46 -17.75
CA PHE A 127 -3.34 10.13 -17.59
C PHE A 127 -2.78 9.15 -18.64
N PHE A 128 -1.50 8.82 -18.49
CA PHE A 128 -0.83 7.77 -19.24
C PHE A 128 0.31 7.18 -18.41
N LEU A 129 0.79 6.02 -18.78
CA LEU A 129 1.91 5.37 -18.10
C LEU A 129 3.18 6.23 -18.20
N HIS A 130 3.72 6.63 -17.04
CA HIS A 130 4.94 7.40 -16.92
C HIS A 130 5.72 7.00 -15.65
N PRO A 131 7.02 7.31 -15.54
CA PRO A 131 7.78 7.09 -14.31
C PRO A 131 7.15 7.81 -13.11
N LYS A 132 7.23 7.18 -11.93
CA LYS A 132 6.66 7.73 -10.69
C LYS A 132 7.18 9.14 -10.41
N LEU A 133 6.28 10.07 -10.14
CA LEU A 133 6.60 11.45 -9.76
C LEU A 133 6.88 11.54 -8.25
N ARG A 134 7.73 12.54 -7.88
CA ARG A 134 8.21 12.68 -6.49
C ARG A 134 7.12 12.96 -5.45
N HIS A 135 6.00 13.53 -5.87
CA HIS A 135 4.95 14.05 -4.97
C HIS A 135 3.62 13.30 -5.08
N SER A 136 3.61 12.10 -5.62
CA SER A 136 2.39 11.31 -5.67
C SER A 136 2.05 10.73 -4.29
N TYR A 137 0.82 10.93 -3.83
CA TYR A 137 0.27 10.27 -2.65
C TYR A 137 0.15 8.76 -2.88
N PHE A 138 0.05 8.01 -1.77
CA PHE A 138 -0.13 6.58 -1.80
C PHE A 138 -1.57 6.26 -2.22
N GLY A 139 -1.75 5.75 -3.43
CA GLY A 139 -3.01 5.19 -3.93
C GLY A 139 -2.90 3.68 -4.08
N PRO A 140 -3.84 3.05 -4.80
CA PRO A 140 -3.73 1.64 -5.12
C PRO A 140 -2.41 1.36 -5.84
N VAL A 141 -1.65 0.45 -5.32
CA VAL A 141 -0.35 0.07 -5.88
C VAL A 141 -0.32 -1.42 -6.19
N LEU A 142 0.06 -1.73 -7.41
CA LEU A 142 0.34 -3.09 -7.86
C LEU A 142 1.84 -3.34 -7.71
N LEU A 143 2.21 -4.34 -6.92
CA LEU A 143 3.59 -4.69 -6.59
C LEU A 143 3.91 -6.07 -7.15
N GLN A 144 5.07 -6.23 -7.78
CA GLN A 144 5.61 -7.55 -8.06
C GLN A 144 6.20 -8.19 -6.80
N ARG A 145 6.16 -9.52 -6.72
CA ARG A 145 6.70 -10.28 -5.60
C ARG A 145 8.16 -9.92 -5.31
N HIS A 146 9.01 -9.89 -6.32
CA HIS A 146 10.43 -9.55 -6.14
C HIS A 146 10.63 -8.12 -5.57
N TYR A 147 9.71 -7.20 -5.88
CA TYR A 147 9.79 -5.85 -5.32
C TYR A 147 9.35 -5.81 -3.86
N VAL A 148 8.34 -6.58 -3.47
CA VAL A 148 7.97 -6.76 -2.07
C VAL A 148 9.14 -7.35 -1.27
N GLU A 149 9.83 -8.36 -1.80
CA GLU A 149 11.05 -8.93 -1.20
C GLU A 149 12.16 -7.87 -1.07
N LYS A 150 12.35 -7.05 -2.08
CA LYS A 150 13.31 -5.94 -2.06
C LYS A 150 12.95 -4.91 -0.98
N ILE A 151 11.68 -4.48 -0.89
CA ILE A 151 11.21 -3.58 0.18
C ILE A 151 11.51 -4.18 1.55
N LEU A 152 11.14 -5.44 1.78
CA LEU A 152 11.39 -6.11 3.04
C LEU A 152 12.88 -6.22 3.35
N SER A 153 13.73 -6.53 2.37
CA SER A 153 15.19 -6.59 2.57
C SER A 153 15.81 -5.26 2.98
N LEU A 154 15.24 -4.14 2.52
CA LEU A 154 15.70 -2.79 2.86
C LEU A 154 15.23 -2.33 4.25
N HIS A 155 14.01 -2.74 4.63
CA HIS A 155 13.37 -2.26 5.85
C HIS A 155 13.43 -3.23 7.03
N CYS A 156 13.51 -4.54 6.80
CA CYS A 156 13.60 -5.53 7.88
C CYS A 156 15.02 -5.61 8.44
N TYR A 157 15.13 -5.48 9.76
CA TYR A 157 16.37 -5.69 10.50
C TYR A 157 16.11 -6.63 11.66
N LYS A 158 16.48 -7.89 11.53
CA LYS A 158 16.07 -8.98 12.43
C LYS A 158 14.54 -9.05 12.49
N ASP A 159 13.96 -8.91 13.68
CA ASP A 159 12.52 -8.96 13.89
C ASP A 159 11.85 -7.58 13.93
N LYS A 160 12.59 -6.51 13.60
CA LYS A 160 12.12 -5.12 13.63
C LYS A 160 12.28 -4.43 12.29
N TYR A 161 11.76 -3.20 12.19
CA TYR A 161 11.83 -2.39 10.98
C TYR A 161 12.71 -1.16 11.16
N ARG A 162 13.46 -0.83 10.12
CA ARG A 162 14.19 0.44 10.02
C ARG A 162 13.45 1.33 9.05
N LEU A 163 12.88 2.45 9.55
CA LEU A 163 12.21 3.45 8.73
C LEU A 163 13.15 4.65 8.56
N ASN A 164 13.43 5.00 7.30
CA ASN A 164 14.15 6.22 6.94
C ASN A 164 13.15 7.26 6.47
N CYS A 165 13.32 8.52 6.87
CA CYS A 165 12.51 9.66 6.40
C CYS A 165 12.55 9.87 4.88
N GLN A 166 13.44 9.19 4.16
CA GLN A 166 13.60 9.30 2.71
C GLN A 166 12.91 8.19 1.91
N THR A 167 12.36 7.19 2.57
CA THR A 167 11.60 6.10 1.94
C THR A 167 10.13 6.28 2.21
N SER A 168 9.46 7.08 1.39
CA SER A 168 8.03 6.89 1.20
C SER A 168 7.85 5.54 0.47
N ILE A 169 7.19 4.62 1.12
CA ILE A 169 6.65 3.41 0.48
C ILE A 169 5.55 3.86 -0.47
#